data_57240eede325cb00ff22e7e87091316c
#
_entry.id   57240eede325cb00ff22e7e87091316c
#
_cell.length_a   1.000
_cell.length_b   1.000
_cell.length_c   1.000
_cell.angle_alpha   90.00
_cell.angle_beta   90.00
_cell.angle_gamma   90.00
#
_symmetry.space_group_name_H-M   'P 1'
#
loop_
_entity.id
_entity.type
_entity.pdbx_description
1 polymer ?
#
loop_
_entity_poly.entity_id
_entity_poly.type
_entity_poly.pdbx_seq_one_letter_code
_entity_poly.pdbx_strand_id
1 'polypeptide(L)'
;MAPRSSIIARAARKIGVALGTLAGVTVLVALVSEVFVASVQGTALALGMTPAFVGFIVVALVGGAAEMASAFAGARKNRLELSVGIALGSAAQIALFVAPVLVLLSYLIGPHPMTLQSWPGAVAMMLIATLTASLVTTSGQSAWFVGVLVLMVYATFALTLYLLPPRTP
;
A
#
# COMPACT_ATOMS: atom_id res chain seq x y z
N MET A 1 1.28 47.33 -5.16
CA MET A 1 2.09 46.26 -5.78
C MET A 1 3.05 45.75 -4.72
N ALA A 2 2.88 44.53 -4.18
CA ALA A 2 3.76 44.01 -3.12
C ALA A 2 5.16 43.73 -3.71
N PRO A 3 6.26 44.09 -3.01
CA PRO A 3 7.60 43.88 -3.52
C PRO A 3 7.87 42.36 -3.70
N ARG A 4 8.49 42.00 -4.82
CA ARG A 4 8.83 40.60 -5.19
C ARG A 4 9.51 39.83 -4.06
N SER A 5 10.33 40.50 -3.25
CA SER A 5 11.02 39.92 -2.08
C SER A 5 10.07 39.40 -1.01
N SER A 6 8.95 40.07 -0.77
CA SER A 6 7.97 39.65 0.24
C SER A 6 7.16 38.40 -0.21
N ILE A 7 6.93 38.25 -1.51
CA ILE A 7 6.25 37.07 -2.08
C ILE A 7 7.17 35.87 -1.98
N ILE A 8 8.44 36.00 -2.32
CA ILE A 8 9.44 34.93 -2.24
C ILE A 8 9.63 34.48 -0.78
N ALA A 9 9.76 35.44 0.14
CA ALA A 9 9.91 35.11 1.57
C ALA A 9 8.70 34.38 2.15
N ARG A 10 7.47 34.73 1.76
CA ARG A 10 6.24 34.02 2.17
C ARG A 10 6.16 32.62 1.55
N ALA A 11 6.56 32.46 0.29
CA ALA A 11 6.60 31.17 -0.36
C ALA A 11 7.63 30.25 0.30
N ALA A 12 8.84 30.73 0.55
CA ALA A 12 9.90 29.98 1.23
C ALA A 12 9.48 29.53 2.64
N ARG A 13 8.82 30.42 3.41
CA ARG A 13 8.30 30.07 4.74
C ARG A 13 7.19 29.01 4.68
N LYS A 14 6.28 29.09 3.71
CA LYS A 14 5.24 28.09 3.49
C LYS A 14 5.84 26.71 3.14
N ILE A 15 6.84 26.70 2.26
CA ILE A 15 7.56 25.47 1.89
C ILE A 15 8.30 24.90 3.11
N GLY A 16 9.00 25.74 3.88
CA GLY A 16 9.68 25.30 5.09
C GLY A 16 8.74 24.69 6.14
N VAL A 17 7.57 25.31 6.36
CA VAL A 17 6.54 24.77 7.26
C VAL A 17 5.99 23.46 6.72
N ALA A 18 5.70 23.39 5.40
CA ALA A 18 5.19 22.16 4.79
C ALA A 18 6.20 20.99 4.88
N LEU A 19 7.48 21.27 4.61
CA LEU A 19 8.53 20.26 4.76
C LEU A 19 8.73 19.85 6.21
N GLY A 20 8.70 20.79 7.15
CA GLY A 20 8.81 20.48 8.57
C GLY A 20 7.64 19.66 9.10
N THR A 21 6.41 19.97 8.69
CA THR A 21 5.24 19.15 9.05
C THR A 21 5.31 17.77 8.41
N LEU A 22 5.72 17.66 7.15
CA LEU A 22 5.89 16.40 6.46
C LEU A 22 6.93 15.52 7.17
N ALA A 23 8.09 16.08 7.49
CA ALA A 23 9.14 15.38 8.22
C ALA A 23 8.66 14.91 9.60
N GLY A 24 7.98 15.76 10.36
CA GLY A 24 7.41 15.43 11.65
C GLY A 24 6.38 14.31 11.60
N VAL A 25 5.47 14.35 10.63
CA VAL A 25 4.48 13.30 10.41
C VAL A 25 5.16 12.00 9.98
N THR A 26 6.18 12.07 9.12
CA THR A 26 6.93 10.87 8.70
C THR A 26 7.61 10.16 9.87
N VAL A 27 8.23 10.93 10.78
CA VAL A 27 8.83 10.35 12.00
C VAL A 27 7.77 9.71 12.90
N LEU A 28 6.64 10.38 13.10
CA LEU A 28 5.53 9.83 13.88
C LEU A 28 5.00 8.52 13.27
N VAL A 29 4.79 8.49 11.96
CA VAL A 29 4.35 7.28 11.25
C VAL A 29 5.38 6.17 11.38
N ALA A 30 6.69 6.47 11.30
CA ALA A 30 7.73 5.48 11.47
C ALA A 30 7.69 4.83 12.87
N LEU A 31 7.57 5.64 13.94
CA LEU A 31 7.46 5.15 15.32
C LEU A 31 6.20 4.30 15.53
N VAL A 32 5.06 4.75 15.03
CA VAL A 32 3.79 4.00 15.13
C VAL A 32 3.88 2.68 14.34
N SER A 33 4.52 2.70 13.16
CA SER A 33 4.69 1.50 12.33
C SER A 33 5.56 0.45 13.01
N GLU A 34 6.62 0.86 13.72
CA GLU A 34 7.47 -0.06 14.48
C GLU A 34 6.68 -0.80 15.56
N VAL A 35 5.90 -0.07 16.37
CA VAL A 35 5.03 -0.65 17.40
C VAL A 35 3.96 -1.55 16.78
N PHE A 36 3.37 -1.12 15.66
CA PHE A 36 2.35 -1.87 14.94
C PHE A 36 2.91 -3.20 14.43
N VAL A 37 4.06 -3.18 13.74
CA VAL A 37 4.67 -4.40 13.17
C VAL A 37 5.03 -5.38 14.29
N ALA A 38 5.64 -4.92 15.39
CA ALA A 38 5.97 -5.76 16.53
C ALA A 38 4.71 -6.42 17.15
N SER A 39 3.63 -5.66 17.32
CA SER A 39 2.35 -6.16 17.87
C SER A 39 1.69 -7.18 16.95
N VAL A 40 1.70 -6.91 15.64
CA VAL A 40 1.10 -7.81 14.63
C VAL A 40 1.89 -9.12 14.55
N GLN A 41 3.22 -9.08 14.57
CA GLN A 41 4.05 -10.28 14.54
C GLN A 41 3.82 -11.17 15.76
N GLY A 42 3.78 -10.59 16.96
CA GLY A 42 3.49 -11.33 18.19
C GLY A 42 2.13 -12.03 18.16
N THR A 43 1.10 -11.29 17.73
CA THR A 43 -0.27 -11.82 17.61
C THR A 43 -0.38 -12.90 16.52
N ALA A 44 0.28 -12.69 15.40
CA ALA A 44 0.28 -13.63 14.28
C ALA A 44 0.87 -14.98 14.67
N LEU A 45 1.98 -14.98 15.38
CA LEU A 45 2.61 -16.20 15.91
C LEU A 45 1.68 -16.93 16.89
N ALA A 46 1.03 -16.19 17.79
CA ALA A 46 0.08 -16.76 18.75
C ALA A 46 -1.16 -17.39 18.08
N LEU A 47 -1.58 -16.86 16.94
CA LEU A 47 -2.72 -17.36 16.15
C LEU A 47 -2.32 -18.37 15.06
N GLY A 48 -1.04 -18.74 14.97
CA GLY A 48 -0.54 -19.68 13.95
C GLY A 48 -0.61 -19.15 12.52
N MET A 49 -0.64 -17.82 12.35
CA MET A 49 -0.66 -17.17 11.03
C MET A 49 0.72 -17.22 10.38
N THR A 50 0.76 -17.37 9.06
CA THR A 50 2.02 -17.34 8.31
C THR A 50 2.50 -15.91 8.11
N PRO A 51 3.83 -15.66 8.05
CA PRO A 51 4.37 -14.34 7.73
C PRO A 51 3.85 -13.80 6.39
N ALA A 52 3.62 -14.68 5.40
CA ALA A 52 3.06 -14.31 4.11
C ALA A 52 1.62 -13.81 4.25
N PHE A 53 0.76 -14.52 5.00
CA PHE A 53 -0.61 -14.06 5.26
C PHE A 53 -0.62 -12.70 5.97
N VAL A 54 0.22 -12.53 6.98
CA VAL A 54 0.32 -11.27 7.72
C VAL A 54 0.73 -10.13 6.80
N GLY A 55 1.76 -10.30 5.99
CA GLY A 55 2.25 -9.26 5.09
C GLY A 55 1.25 -8.91 3.97
N PHE A 56 0.76 -9.91 3.25
CA PHE A 56 -0.11 -9.69 2.09
C PHE A 56 -1.54 -9.29 2.46
N ILE A 57 -2.03 -9.68 3.63
CA ILE A 57 -3.42 -9.43 4.02
C ILE A 57 -3.49 -8.41 5.16
N VAL A 58 -2.91 -8.69 6.33
CA VAL A 58 -3.11 -7.85 7.52
C VAL A 58 -2.42 -6.49 7.35
N VAL A 59 -1.14 -6.50 7.01
CA VAL A 59 -0.35 -5.27 6.83
C VAL A 59 -0.85 -4.46 5.63
N ALA A 60 -1.24 -5.12 4.53
CA ALA A 60 -1.77 -4.44 3.36
C ALA A 60 -3.13 -3.75 3.64
N LEU A 61 -4.03 -4.40 4.39
CA LEU A 61 -5.32 -3.80 4.77
C LEU A 61 -5.14 -2.60 5.70
N VAL A 62 -4.31 -2.74 6.73
CA VAL A 62 -4.09 -1.67 7.70
C VAL A 62 -3.28 -0.53 7.08
N GLY A 63 -2.21 -0.84 6.35
CA GLY A 63 -1.37 0.14 5.67
C GLY A 63 -2.12 0.91 4.59
N GLY A 64 -3.06 0.26 3.87
CA GLY A 64 -3.89 0.89 2.84
C GLY A 64 -5.20 1.50 3.36
N ALA A 65 -5.44 1.55 4.67
CA ALA A 65 -6.72 1.99 5.22
C ALA A 65 -7.07 3.45 4.86
N ALA A 66 -6.08 4.35 4.83
CA ALA A 66 -6.28 5.75 4.48
C ALA A 66 -6.66 5.93 3.00
N GLU A 67 -5.99 5.19 2.10
CA GLU A 67 -6.30 5.17 0.67
C GLU A 67 -7.69 4.58 0.44
N MET A 68 -8.03 3.46 1.09
CA MET A 68 -9.36 2.87 1.02
C MET A 68 -10.45 3.84 1.47
N ALA A 69 -10.26 4.53 2.59
CA ALA A 69 -11.20 5.54 3.09
C ALA A 69 -11.38 6.69 2.09
N SER A 70 -10.28 7.16 1.49
CA SER A 70 -10.28 8.25 0.51
C SER A 70 -10.94 7.83 -0.81
N ALA A 71 -10.62 6.63 -1.31
CA ALA A 71 -11.23 6.05 -2.50
C ALA A 71 -12.74 5.85 -2.31
N PHE A 72 -13.16 5.30 -1.17
CA PHE A 72 -14.56 5.12 -0.83
C PHE A 72 -15.32 6.44 -0.73
N ALA A 73 -14.72 7.47 -0.11
CA ALA A 73 -15.29 8.80 -0.06
C ALA A 73 -15.46 9.42 -1.46
N GLY A 74 -14.53 9.18 -2.38
CA GLY A 74 -14.60 9.56 -3.78
C GLY A 74 -15.77 8.86 -4.49
N ALA A 75 -15.87 7.54 -4.34
CA ALA A 75 -16.95 6.73 -4.94
C ALA A 75 -18.34 7.18 -4.45
N ARG A 76 -18.50 7.45 -3.15
CA ARG A 76 -19.78 7.96 -2.59
C ARG A 76 -20.20 9.32 -3.15
N LYS A 77 -19.26 10.10 -3.65
CA LYS A 77 -19.51 11.39 -4.31
C LYS A 77 -19.64 11.27 -5.84
N ASN A 78 -19.85 10.08 -6.37
CA ASN A 78 -19.90 9.78 -7.81
C ASN A 78 -18.61 10.19 -8.56
N ARG A 79 -17.45 10.18 -7.89
CA ARG A 79 -16.14 10.45 -8.50
C ARG A 79 -15.35 9.15 -8.65
N LEU A 80 -15.85 8.27 -9.50
CA LEU A 80 -15.27 6.93 -9.70
C LEU A 80 -13.84 7.00 -10.24
N GLU A 81 -13.57 7.93 -11.16
CA GLU A 81 -12.20 8.16 -11.68
C GLU A 81 -11.20 8.46 -10.56
N LEU A 82 -11.61 9.31 -9.60
CA LEU A 82 -10.78 9.61 -8.44
C LEU A 82 -10.57 8.36 -7.56
N SER A 83 -11.62 7.60 -7.32
CA SER A 83 -11.56 6.38 -6.50
C SER A 83 -10.63 5.34 -7.12
N VAL A 84 -10.79 5.04 -8.39
CA VAL A 84 -9.93 4.11 -9.14
C VAL A 84 -8.51 4.65 -9.25
N GLY A 85 -8.35 5.95 -9.52
CA GLY A 85 -7.04 6.61 -9.59
C GLY A 85 -6.25 6.52 -8.30
N ILE A 86 -6.89 6.66 -7.12
CA ILE A 86 -6.26 6.46 -5.82
C ILE A 86 -5.79 5.01 -5.67
N ALA A 87 -6.65 4.03 -5.96
CA ALA A 87 -6.31 2.62 -5.79
C ALA A 87 -5.17 2.18 -6.71
N LEU A 88 -5.26 2.48 -8.01
CA LEU A 88 -4.21 2.11 -8.99
C LEU A 88 -2.94 2.91 -8.79
N GLY A 89 -3.05 4.21 -8.48
CA GLY A 89 -1.92 5.09 -8.20
C GLY A 89 -1.12 4.64 -7.00
N SER A 90 -1.78 4.28 -5.90
CA SER A 90 -1.14 3.74 -4.70
C SER A 90 -0.42 2.42 -4.99
N ALA A 91 -1.07 1.49 -5.70
CA ALA A 91 -0.46 0.22 -6.08
C ALA A 91 0.78 0.42 -6.97
N ALA A 92 0.69 1.29 -7.98
CA ALA A 92 1.81 1.61 -8.86
C ALA A 92 2.96 2.29 -8.10
N GLN A 93 2.67 3.21 -7.20
CA GLN A 93 3.67 3.90 -6.38
C GLN A 93 4.42 2.91 -5.48
N ILE A 94 3.72 1.98 -4.85
CA ILE A 94 4.35 0.95 -4.01
C ILE A 94 5.23 0.04 -4.86
N ALA A 95 4.74 -0.46 -5.99
CA ALA A 95 5.46 -1.40 -6.83
C ALA A 95 6.67 -0.79 -7.54
N LEU A 96 6.53 0.43 -8.08
CA LEU A 96 7.54 1.05 -8.95
C LEU A 96 8.50 1.97 -8.20
N PHE A 97 8.14 2.45 -7.03
CA PHE A 97 8.97 3.38 -6.26
C PHE A 97 9.35 2.81 -4.89
N VAL A 98 8.35 2.49 -4.04
CA VAL A 98 8.63 2.11 -2.65
C VAL A 98 9.43 0.81 -2.58
N ALA A 99 9.02 -0.23 -3.29
CA ALA A 99 9.70 -1.53 -3.25
C ALA A 99 11.15 -1.45 -3.76
N PRO A 100 11.47 -0.84 -4.92
CA PRO A 100 12.86 -0.64 -5.35
C PRO A 100 13.68 0.21 -4.38
N VAL A 101 13.11 1.29 -3.83
CA VAL A 101 13.81 2.14 -2.85
C VAL A 101 14.16 1.36 -1.58
N LEU A 102 13.23 0.54 -1.07
CA LEU A 102 13.49 -0.30 0.11
C LEU A 102 14.60 -1.32 -0.17
N VAL A 103 14.63 -1.93 -1.35
CA VAL A 103 15.73 -2.83 -1.75
C VAL A 103 17.06 -2.07 -1.75
N LEU A 104 17.13 -0.91 -2.38
CA LEU A 104 18.36 -0.10 -2.41
C LEU A 104 18.81 0.34 -1.01
N LEU A 105 17.88 0.76 -0.16
CA LEU A 105 18.17 1.12 1.22
C LEU A 105 18.64 -0.06 2.05
N SER A 106 18.15 -1.26 1.79
CA SER A 106 18.57 -2.46 2.53
C SER A 106 20.05 -2.79 2.33
N TYR A 107 20.66 -2.41 1.19
CA TYR A 107 22.11 -2.53 0.97
C TYR A 107 22.94 -1.56 1.81
N LEU A 108 22.33 -0.44 2.23
CA LEU A 108 23.03 0.60 3.02
C LEU A 108 22.84 0.45 4.53
N ILE A 109 21.66 0.00 4.97
CA ILE A 109 21.24 0.06 6.37
C ILE A 109 21.01 -1.35 6.94
N GLY A 110 20.67 -2.33 6.11
CA GLY A 110 20.28 -3.67 6.57
C GLY A 110 21.46 -4.61 6.80
N PRO A 111 21.37 -5.56 7.74
CA PRO A 111 22.36 -6.60 7.93
C PRO A 111 22.44 -7.58 6.75
N HIS A 112 21.34 -7.74 6.02
CA HIS A 112 21.24 -8.55 4.81
C HIS A 112 20.44 -7.80 3.75
N PRO A 113 20.87 -7.83 2.45
CA PRO A 113 20.11 -7.19 1.38
C PRO A 113 18.75 -7.85 1.20
N MET A 114 17.69 -7.02 1.12
CA MET A 114 16.36 -7.50 0.75
C MET A 114 16.34 -7.94 -0.70
N THR A 115 15.73 -9.09 -0.97
CA THR A 115 15.47 -9.57 -2.34
C THR A 115 13.99 -9.45 -2.66
N LEU A 116 13.67 -9.09 -3.90
CA LEU A 116 12.30 -9.11 -4.42
C LEU A 116 11.91 -10.51 -4.94
N GLN A 117 12.69 -11.52 -4.61
CA GLN A 117 12.36 -12.90 -4.97
C GLN A 117 11.11 -13.34 -4.21
N SER A 118 10.04 -13.51 -4.95
CA SER A 118 8.79 -14.05 -4.43
C SER A 118 8.66 -15.52 -4.86
N TRP A 119 8.06 -16.33 -3.99
CA TRP A 119 7.72 -17.71 -4.36
C TRP A 119 6.70 -17.74 -5.53
N PRO A 120 6.71 -18.77 -6.39
CA PRO A 120 5.94 -18.79 -7.65
C PRO A 120 4.43 -18.54 -7.45
N GLY A 121 3.86 -18.98 -6.33
CA GLY A 121 2.45 -18.71 -6.00
C GLY A 121 2.14 -17.24 -5.76
N ALA A 122 3.04 -16.47 -5.12
CA ALA A 122 2.85 -15.03 -4.95
C ALA A 122 2.90 -14.30 -6.30
N VAL A 123 3.79 -14.70 -7.20
CA VAL A 123 3.86 -14.15 -8.56
C VAL A 123 2.57 -14.43 -9.32
N ALA A 124 2.04 -15.65 -9.25
CA ALA A 124 0.77 -16.01 -9.88
C ALA A 124 -0.39 -15.19 -9.30
N MET A 125 -0.47 -15.01 -7.97
CA MET A 125 -1.47 -14.17 -7.32
C MET A 125 -1.39 -12.71 -7.77
N MET A 126 -0.18 -12.15 -7.87
CA MET A 126 0.01 -10.78 -8.37
C MET A 126 -0.42 -10.63 -9.83
N LEU A 127 -0.12 -11.61 -10.68
CA LEU A 127 -0.58 -11.61 -12.08
C LEU A 127 -2.11 -11.66 -12.18
N ILE A 128 -2.75 -12.56 -11.45
CA ILE A 128 -4.22 -12.67 -11.44
C ILE A 128 -4.85 -11.37 -10.91
N ALA A 129 -4.33 -10.79 -9.84
CA ALA A 129 -4.82 -9.54 -9.29
C ALA A 129 -4.67 -8.39 -10.30
N THR A 130 -3.53 -8.27 -10.97
CA THR A 130 -3.28 -7.23 -11.98
C THR A 130 -4.18 -7.39 -13.20
N LEU A 131 -4.35 -8.61 -13.69
CA LEU A 131 -5.26 -8.90 -14.82
C LEU A 131 -6.71 -8.59 -14.43
N THR A 132 -7.13 -8.99 -13.24
CA THR A 132 -8.48 -8.68 -12.73
C THR A 132 -8.70 -7.17 -12.65
N ALA A 133 -7.77 -6.42 -12.07
CA ALA A 133 -7.84 -4.97 -11.99
C ALA A 133 -7.88 -4.32 -13.38
N SER A 134 -7.07 -4.78 -14.31
CA SER A 134 -7.05 -4.30 -15.70
C SER A 134 -8.38 -4.53 -16.42
N LEU A 135 -8.93 -5.74 -16.33
CA LEU A 135 -10.21 -6.08 -16.95
C LEU A 135 -11.37 -5.25 -16.37
N VAL A 136 -11.38 -5.08 -15.05
CA VAL A 136 -12.42 -4.29 -14.37
C VAL A 136 -12.35 -2.82 -14.76
N THR A 137 -11.15 -2.24 -14.84
CA THR A 137 -10.99 -0.82 -15.18
C THR A 137 -11.22 -0.54 -16.66
N THR A 138 -10.90 -1.49 -17.55
CA THR A 138 -11.09 -1.33 -19.01
C THR A 138 -12.57 -1.39 -19.40
N SER A 139 -13.42 -2.10 -18.64
CA SER A 139 -14.84 -2.22 -18.95
C SER A 139 -15.61 -0.89 -18.86
N GLY A 140 -15.08 0.10 -18.14
CA GLY A 140 -15.69 1.42 -17.99
C GLY A 140 -17.07 1.43 -17.30
N GLN A 141 -17.57 0.27 -16.90
CA GLN A 141 -18.87 0.11 -16.27
C GLN A 141 -18.72 -0.14 -14.77
N SER A 142 -19.40 0.69 -13.98
CA SER A 142 -19.49 0.52 -12.54
C SER A 142 -20.67 -0.39 -12.20
N ALA A 143 -20.40 -1.68 -12.09
CA ALA A 143 -21.40 -2.64 -11.66
C ALA A 143 -21.01 -3.18 -10.27
N TRP A 144 -21.93 -3.16 -9.31
CA TRP A 144 -21.68 -3.60 -7.93
C TRP A 144 -21.19 -5.05 -7.84
N PHE A 145 -21.69 -5.93 -8.72
CA PHE A 145 -21.29 -7.35 -8.76
C PHE A 145 -19.82 -7.54 -9.15
N VAL A 146 -19.26 -6.64 -9.97
CA VAL A 146 -17.83 -6.66 -10.32
C VAL A 146 -16.98 -6.41 -9.08
N GLY A 147 -17.39 -5.47 -8.22
CA GLY A 147 -16.73 -5.25 -6.94
C GLY A 147 -16.77 -6.48 -6.03
N VAL A 148 -17.91 -7.18 -6.00
CA VAL A 148 -18.04 -8.46 -5.25
C VAL A 148 -17.09 -9.51 -5.81
N LEU A 149 -16.97 -9.67 -7.13
CA LEU A 149 -16.05 -10.63 -7.74
C LEU A 149 -14.59 -10.32 -7.38
N VAL A 150 -14.18 -9.05 -7.42
CA VAL A 150 -12.83 -8.64 -7.00
C VAL A 150 -12.57 -8.99 -5.54
N LEU A 151 -13.55 -8.74 -4.66
CA LEU A 151 -13.45 -9.12 -3.24
C LEU A 151 -13.36 -10.63 -3.06
N MET A 152 -14.06 -11.43 -3.86
CA MET A 152 -13.96 -12.90 -3.83
C MET A 152 -12.58 -13.39 -4.26
N VAL A 153 -11.97 -12.77 -5.29
CA VAL A 153 -10.58 -13.07 -5.67
C VAL A 153 -9.63 -12.78 -4.51
N TYR A 154 -9.77 -11.62 -3.86
CA TYR A 154 -8.95 -11.26 -2.71
C TYR A 154 -9.16 -12.23 -1.52
N ALA A 155 -10.42 -12.58 -1.23
CA ALA A 155 -10.75 -13.56 -0.17
C ALA A 155 -10.16 -14.94 -0.47
N THR A 156 -10.16 -15.37 -1.73
CA THR A 156 -9.54 -16.62 -2.16
C THR A 156 -8.03 -16.61 -1.92
N PHE A 157 -7.35 -15.49 -2.23
CA PHE A 157 -5.93 -15.34 -1.94
C PHE A 157 -5.65 -15.35 -0.43
N ALA A 158 -6.47 -14.65 0.36
CA ALA A 158 -6.35 -14.65 1.80
C ALA A 158 -6.49 -16.07 2.38
N LEU A 159 -7.50 -16.81 1.95
CA LEU A 159 -7.73 -18.18 2.40
C LEU A 159 -6.60 -19.10 1.96
N THR A 160 -6.11 -18.96 0.74
CA THR A 160 -4.98 -19.76 0.22
C THR A 160 -3.71 -19.52 1.04
N LEU A 161 -3.39 -18.26 1.36
CA LEU A 161 -2.21 -17.92 2.17
C LEU A 161 -2.35 -18.37 3.63
N TYR A 162 -3.57 -18.46 4.13
CA TYR A 162 -3.83 -18.95 5.49
C TYR A 162 -3.69 -20.47 5.57
N LEU A 163 -4.29 -21.21 4.61
CA LEU A 163 -4.35 -22.66 4.62
C LEU A 163 -3.12 -23.37 4.04
N LEU A 164 -2.48 -22.73 3.03
CA LEU A 164 -1.28 -23.27 2.37
C LEU A 164 -0.12 -22.29 2.56
N PRO A 165 0.58 -22.36 3.69
CA PRO A 165 1.75 -21.53 3.91
C PRO A 165 2.80 -21.82 2.84
N PRO A 166 3.47 -20.78 2.31
CA PRO A 166 4.55 -20.96 1.35
C PRO A 166 5.62 -21.88 1.96
N ARG A 167 5.98 -22.91 1.22
CA ARG A 167 7.12 -23.76 1.60
C ARG A 167 8.36 -22.90 1.51
N THR A 168 9.01 -22.64 2.63
CA THR A 168 10.35 -22.06 2.63
C THR A 168 11.29 -23.05 1.96
N PRO A 169 12.11 -22.59 1.00
CA PRO A 169 13.15 -23.43 0.40
C PRO A 169 14.17 -23.89 1.44
#